data_c59edd1ff427001011bf871890a55f08
#
_entry.id   c59edd1ff427001011bf871890a55f08
#
_cell.length_a   1.000
_cell.length_b   1.000
_cell.length_c   1.000
_cell.angle_alpha   90.00
_cell.angle_beta   90.00
_cell.angle_gamma   90.00
#
_symmetry.space_group_name_H-M   'P 1'
#
loop_
_entity.id
_entity.type
_entity.pdbx_description
1 polymer ?
#
loop_
_entity_poly.entity_id
_entity_poly.type
_entity_poly.pdbx_seq_one_letter_code
_entity_poly.pdbx_strand_id
1 'polypeptide(L)'
;NAYLNIAKLGAVCITYRRSEYGDMRDGLNAGLPSDRFQVDWWINTPRVERRLSKRPRPTLKLTHVASSGLHPFYPLRTSTDGLSQPPEHVPAFEDRLLLAEIPSDFTALKSQDFALARDWRFFTRELFETAFEKNFIVTDFVFDPNNGNPRGLYILTHGESTLDEFE
;
A
#
# COMPACT_ATOMS: atom_id res chain seq x y z
N ASN A 1 -2.29 9.66 0.07
CA ASN A 1 -2.51 9.77 1.54
C ASN A 1 -1.87 8.65 2.37
N ALA A 2 -1.48 7.51 1.76
CA ALA A 2 -0.85 6.39 2.49
C ALA A 2 0.41 6.83 3.25
N TYR A 3 1.27 7.58 2.59
CA TYR A 3 2.49 8.11 3.22
C TYR A 3 2.21 8.98 4.45
N LEU A 4 1.19 9.83 4.40
CA LEU A 4 0.82 10.64 5.55
C LEU A 4 0.22 9.77 6.66
N ASN A 5 -0.84 9.03 6.37
CA ASN A 5 -1.61 8.33 7.40
C ASN A 5 -0.83 7.16 8.01
N ILE A 6 -0.18 6.34 7.21
CA ILE A 6 0.47 5.12 7.67
C ILE A 6 1.93 5.41 8.05
N ALA A 7 2.73 5.97 7.13
CA ALA A 7 4.15 6.15 7.40
C ALA A 7 4.44 7.27 8.41
N LYS A 8 3.73 8.41 8.36
CA LYS A 8 4.00 9.54 9.26
C LYS A 8 3.17 9.54 10.54
N LEU A 9 1.86 9.28 10.45
CA LEU A 9 0.98 9.33 11.61
C LEU A 9 0.89 8.00 12.37
N GLY A 10 1.39 6.91 11.78
CA GLY A 10 1.38 5.59 12.42
C GLY A 10 0.04 4.87 12.41
N ALA A 11 -0.92 5.30 11.59
CA ALA A 11 -2.14 4.55 11.38
C ALA A 11 -1.85 3.17 10.77
N VAL A 12 -2.75 2.24 10.96
CA VAL A 12 -2.71 0.89 10.41
C VAL A 12 -3.98 0.63 9.59
N CYS A 13 -4.00 -0.46 8.83
CA CYS A 13 -5.19 -0.83 8.10
C CYS A 13 -5.39 -2.34 8.10
N ILE A 14 -6.63 -2.76 8.46
CA ILE A 14 -7.12 -4.14 8.43
C ILE A 14 -8.43 -4.25 7.66
N THR A 15 -8.93 -3.17 7.10
CA THR A 15 -10.26 -3.13 6.47
C THR A 15 -10.17 -2.50 5.08
N TYR A 16 -10.61 -3.26 4.08
CA TYR A 16 -10.79 -2.79 2.71
C TYR A 16 -12.27 -2.48 2.46
N ARG A 17 -12.56 -1.30 1.96
CA ARG A 17 -13.92 -0.84 1.62
C ARG A 17 -14.07 -0.78 0.12
N ARG A 18 -14.95 -1.63 -0.42
CA ARG A 18 -15.31 -1.60 -1.84
C ARG A 18 -16.27 -0.45 -2.10
N SER A 19 -16.05 0.26 -3.18
CA SER A 19 -16.98 1.28 -3.71
C SER A 19 -17.52 2.25 -2.63
N GLU A 20 -16.65 2.72 -1.75
CA GLU A 20 -17.01 3.51 -0.56
C GLU A 20 -17.91 4.73 -0.86
N TYR A 21 -17.73 5.33 -2.02
CA TYR A 21 -18.52 6.47 -2.47
C TYR A 21 -19.55 6.11 -3.55
N GLY A 22 -19.84 4.82 -3.75
CA GLY A 22 -20.70 4.34 -4.82
C GLY A 22 -20.12 4.60 -6.21
N ASP A 23 -21.00 4.68 -7.20
CA ASP A 23 -20.63 4.96 -8.58
C ASP A 23 -20.24 6.44 -8.72
N MET A 24 -18.96 6.67 -8.92
CA MET A 24 -18.46 8.03 -9.18
C MET A 24 -18.83 8.46 -10.59
N ARG A 25 -19.54 9.58 -10.70
CA ARG A 25 -20.04 10.11 -11.98
C ARG A 25 -19.21 11.25 -12.55
N ASP A 26 -18.17 11.68 -11.82
CA ASP A 26 -17.23 12.67 -12.34
C ASP A 26 -16.37 12.07 -13.45
N GLY A 27 -16.11 12.85 -14.50
CA GLY A 27 -15.52 12.35 -15.75
C GLY A 27 -14.19 11.60 -15.60
N LEU A 28 -13.41 11.85 -14.54
CA LEU A 28 -12.14 11.19 -14.28
C LEU A 28 -12.28 9.87 -13.48
N ASN A 29 -13.38 9.66 -12.79
CA ASN A 29 -13.58 8.51 -11.90
C ASN A 29 -14.72 7.60 -12.35
N ALA A 30 -15.49 8.02 -13.36
CA ALA A 30 -16.58 7.22 -13.90
C ALA A 30 -16.08 5.84 -14.35
N GLY A 31 -16.74 4.77 -13.90
CA GLY A 31 -16.41 3.40 -14.26
C GLY A 31 -15.25 2.77 -13.48
N LEU A 32 -14.63 3.49 -12.51
CA LEU A 32 -13.64 2.95 -11.60
C LEU A 32 -14.21 2.83 -10.18
N PRO A 33 -14.17 1.64 -9.54
CA PRO A 33 -14.62 1.51 -8.16
C PRO A 33 -13.89 2.44 -7.20
N SER A 34 -14.64 3.08 -6.30
CA SER A 34 -14.12 4.01 -5.30
C SER A 34 -13.56 3.31 -4.05
N ASP A 35 -12.82 2.23 -4.27
CA ASP A 35 -12.25 1.41 -3.19
C ASP A 35 -11.29 2.20 -2.31
N ARG A 36 -11.34 1.96 -1.01
CA ARG A 36 -10.54 2.65 -0.01
C ARG A 36 -10.09 1.73 1.12
N PHE A 37 -8.95 2.06 1.72
CA PHE A 37 -8.61 1.59 3.05
C PHE A 37 -9.41 2.36 4.08
N GLN A 38 -10.02 1.66 5.03
CA GLN A 38 -10.40 2.24 6.31
C GLN A 38 -9.18 2.12 7.22
N VAL A 39 -8.58 3.24 7.56
CA VAL A 39 -7.39 3.25 8.44
C VAL A 39 -7.80 3.45 9.89
N ASP A 40 -7.14 2.73 10.79
CA ASP A 40 -7.31 2.85 12.23
C ASP A 40 -6.13 3.60 12.82
N TRP A 41 -6.40 4.65 13.55
CA TRP A 41 -5.38 5.46 14.20
C TRP A 41 -5.46 5.32 15.71
N TRP A 42 -4.69 4.39 16.25
CA TRP A 42 -4.68 4.04 17.68
C TRP A 42 -3.79 5.03 18.44
N ILE A 43 -4.35 6.19 18.73
CA ILE A 43 -3.64 7.38 19.24
C ILE A 43 -2.93 7.20 20.58
N ASN A 44 -3.33 6.20 21.38
CA ASN A 44 -2.76 5.91 22.70
C ASN A 44 -1.75 4.74 22.66
N THR A 45 -1.13 4.49 21.52
CA THR A 45 -0.12 3.44 21.37
C THR A 45 1.28 4.00 21.30
N PRO A 46 2.31 3.29 21.79
CA PRO A 46 3.72 3.69 21.64
C PRO A 46 4.11 3.96 20.20
N ARG A 47 3.53 3.24 19.26
CA ARG A 47 3.70 3.44 17.83
C ARG A 47 3.36 4.87 17.40
N VAL A 48 2.17 5.35 17.75
CA VAL A 48 1.71 6.70 17.38
C VAL A 48 2.47 7.77 18.16
N GLU A 49 2.67 7.54 19.46
CA GLU A 49 3.44 8.45 20.30
C GLU A 49 4.84 8.71 19.75
N ARG A 50 5.56 7.67 19.32
CA ARG A 50 6.90 7.82 18.72
C ARG A 50 6.87 8.54 17.38
N ARG A 51 5.84 8.31 16.56
CA ARG A 51 5.68 9.01 15.28
C ARG A 51 5.40 10.49 15.44
N LEU A 52 4.68 10.86 16.50
CA LEU A 52 4.27 12.24 16.77
C LEU A 52 5.17 12.97 17.79
N SER A 53 6.20 12.31 18.31
CA SER A 53 7.12 12.88 19.28
C SER A 53 7.91 14.06 18.70
N LYS A 54 8.57 14.84 19.59
CA LYS A 54 9.50 15.91 19.17
C LYS A 54 10.71 15.41 18.36
N ARG A 55 11.02 14.11 18.47
CA ARG A 55 12.03 13.40 17.67
C ARG A 55 11.38 12.19 17.02
N PRO A 56 10.58 12.39 15.95
CA PRO A 56 9.82 11.33 15.37
C PRO A 56 10.74 10.27 14.76
N ARG A 57 10.30 9.02 14.82
CA ARG A 57 10.97 7.93 14.08
C ARG A 57 11.04 8.32 12.60
N PRO A 58 12.23 8.22 11.96
CA PRO A 58 12.34 8.42 10.52
C PRO A 58 11.44 7.46 9.75
N THR A 59 10.83 7.92 8.68
CA THR A 59 10.09 7.04 7.76
C THR A 59 11.04 6.03 7.11
N LEU A 60 10.55 4.84 6.86
CA LEU A 60 11.35 3.80 6.20
C LEU A 60 11.71 4.23 4.78
N LYS A 61 12.94 3.94 4.38
CA LYS A 61 13.43 4.13 3.02
C LYS A 61 13.53 2.79 2.31
N LEU A 62 13.37 2.79 1.00
CA LEU A 62 13.50 1.57 0.20
C LEU A 62 14.88 0.92 0.36
N THR A 63 15.93 1.73 0.54
CA THR A 63 17.30 1.25 0.80
C THR A 63 17.40 0.43 2.09
N HIS A 64 16.68 0.82 3.16
CA HIS A 64 16.66 0.06 4.41
C HIS A 64 15.93 -1.27 4.25
N VAL A 65 14.82 -1.25 3.52
CA VAL A 65 14.06 -2.47 3.21
C VAL A 65 14.88 -3.44 2.37
N ALA A 66 15.54 -2.96 1.33
CA ALA A 66 16.40 -3.78 0.48
C ALA A 66 17.60 -4.36 1.25
N SER A 67 18.21 -3.59 2.15
CA SER A 67 19.34 -4.06 2.98
C SER A 67 18.95 -5.14 4.00
N SER A 68 17.67 -5.24 4.36
CA SER A 68 17.15 -6.32 5.22
C SER A 68 16.84 -7.64 4.48
N GLY A 69 17.12 -7.71 3.18
CA GLY A 69 16.85 -8.89 2.35
C GLY A 69 15.39 -9.05 1.94
N LEU A 70 14.55 -8.09 2.24
CA LEU A 70 13.14 -8.13 1.84
C LEU A 70 12.98 -7.69 0.38
N HIS A 71 12.20 -8.46 -0.35
CA HIS A 71 11.87 -8.21 -1.75
C HIS A 71 10.39 -7.92 -1.93
N PRO A 72 9.98 -7.21 -2.99
CA PRO A 72 8.56 -7.07 -3.32
C PRO A 72 7.88 -8.44 -3.40
N PHE A 73 6.67 -8.53 -2.83
CA PHE A 73 5.85 -9.74 -2.78
C PHE A 73 5.57 -10.34 -4.16
N TYR A 74 5.62 -9.50 -5.18
CA TYR A 74 5.50 -9.87 -6.58
C TYR A 74 6.39 -8.97 -7.44
N PRO A 75 6.93 -9.50 -8.56
CA PRO A 75 7.64 -8.67 -9.51
C PRO A 75 6.68 -7.79 -10.30
N LEU A 76 6.99 -6.52 -10.43
CA LEU A 76 6.28 -5.65 -11.38
C LEU A 76 6.82 -5.86 -12.79
N ARG A 77 5.90 -6.00 -13.73
CA ARG A 77 6.20 -5.91 -15.16
C ARG A 77 6.01 -4.47 -15.62
N THR A 78 6.78 -4.08 -16.61
CA THR A 78 6.64 -2.76 -17.24
C THR A 78 6.23 -2.98 -18.68
N SER A 79 5.18 -2.28 -19.13
CA SER A 79 4.77 -2.28 -20.53
C SER A 79 5.81 -1.60 -21.43
N THR A 80 5.64 -1.71 -22.74
CA THR A 80 6.45 -1.01 -23.73
C THR A 80 6.43 0.52 -23.56
N ASP A 81 5.32 1.03 -23.02
CA ASP A 81 5.11 2.47 -22.76
C ASP A 81 5.61 2.91 -21.37
N GLY A 82 6.32 2.03 -20.66
CA GLY A 82 6.90 2.33 -19.36
C GLY A 82 5.93 2.28 -18.18
N LEU A 83 4.68 1.83 -18.39
CA LEU A 83 3.68 1.73 -17.33
C LEU A 83 3.81 0.41 -16.57
N SER A 84 3.70 0.47 -15.24
CA SER A 84 3.71 -0.74 -14.41
C SER A 84 2.42 -1.54 -14.58
N GLN A 85 2.56 -2.84 -14.71
CA GLN A 85 1.44 -3.78 -14.87
C GLN A 85 1.29 -4.62 -13.60
N PRO A 86 0.04 -4.87 -13.14
CA PRO A 86 -0.19 -5.80 -12.06
C PRO A 86 0.13 -7.23 -12.50
N PRO A 87 0.47 -8.12 -11.56
CA PRO A 87 0.45 -9.57 -11.83
C PRO A 87 -0.94 -10.05 -12.27
N GLU A 88 -0.99 -11.16 -12.99
CA GLU A 88 -2.25 -11.78 -13.40
C GLU A 88 -3.05 -12.34 -12.21
N HIS A 89 -2.34 -12.80 -11.18
CA HIS A 89 -2.92 -13.38 -9.98
C HIS A 89 -2.15 -12.91 -8.74
N VAL A 90 -2.85 -12.85 -7.62
CA VAL A 90 -2.23 -12.61 -6.32
C VAL A 90 -1.39 -13.85 -5.93
N PRO A 91 -0.10 -13.70 -5.61
CA PRO A 91 0.75 -14.81 -5.20
C PRO A 91 0.31 -15.46 -3.89
N ALA A 92 0.82 -16.66 -3.61
CA ALA A 92 0.63 -17.32 -2.33
C ALA A 92 1.30 -16.54 -1.20
N PHE A 93 0.63 -16.43 -0.05
CA PHE A 93 1.13 -15.76 1.14
C PHE A 93 1.98 -16.73 1.97
N GLU A 94 3.27 -16.81 1.67
CA GLU A 94 4.20 -17.73 2.32
C GLU A 94 4.99 -17.06 3.45
N ASP A 95 5.26 -15.77 3.32
CA ASP A 95 6.03 -14.99 4.29
C ASP A 95 5.14 -14.27 5.29
N ARG A 96 5.67 -13.97 6.47
CA ARG A 96 4.98 -13.20 7.52
C ARG A 96 5.09 -11.69 7.33
N LEU A 97 5.93 -11.24 6.42
CA LEU A 97 6.13 -9.84 6.08
C LEU A 97 6.15 -9.70 4.57
N LEU A 98 5.30 -8.85 4.03
CA LEU A 98 5.11 -8.67 2.61
C LEU A 98 5.32 -7.20 2.22
N LEU A 99 5.91 -7.00 1.05
CA LEU A 99 6.08 -5.69 0.42
C LEU A 99 5.20 -5.63 -0.84
N ALA A 100 4.05 -5.00 -0.72
CA ALA A 100 3.11 -4.86 -1.84
C ALA A 100 3.38 -3.53 -2.57
N GLU A 101 4.02 -3.60 -3.72
CA GLU A 101 4.29 -2.44 -4.56
C GLU A 101 3.07 -2.06 -5.39
N ILE A 102 2.73 -0.79 -5.39
CA ILE A 102 1.58 -0.24 -6.13
C ILE A 102 2.03 0.88 -7.07
N PRO A 103 1.25 1.27 -8.08
CA PRO A 103 1.53 2.46 -8.87
C PRO A 103 1.68 3.69 -7.95
N SER A 104 2.82 4.37 -8.05
CA SER A 104 3.13 5.54 -7.22
C SER A 104 2.25 6.74 -7.51
N ASP A 105 1.83 6.90 -8.76
CA ASP A 105 0.88 7.90 -9.23
C ASP A 105 -0.28 7.25 -9.98
N PHE A 106 -1.29 6.85 -9.22
CA PHE A 106 -2.49 6.23 -9.76
C PHE A 106 -3.33 7.21 -10.60
N THR A 107 -3.24 8.51 -10.33
CA THR A 107 -3.96 9.53 -11.10
C THR A 107 -3.36 9.70 -12.49
N ALA A 108 -2.04 9.76 -12.58
CA ALA A 108 -1.35 9.78 -13.87
C ALA A 108 -1.62 8.50 -14.67
N LEU A 109 -1.50 7.32 -14.02
CA LEU A 109 -1.80 6.03 -14.66
C LEU A 109 -3.22 6.02 -15.25
N LYS A 110 -4.21 6.44 -14.48
CA LYS A 110 -5.62 6.49 -14.91
C LYS A 110 -5.83 7.41 -16.11
N SER A 111 -5.09 8.52 -16.17
CA SER A 111 -5.18 9.46 -17.29
C SER A 111 -4.50 8.95 -18.56
N GLN A 112 -3.49 8.09 -18.42
CA GLN A 112 -2.74 7.51 -19.54
C GLN A 112 -3.38 6.24 -20.06
N ASP A 113 -3.77 5.34 -19.14
CA ASP A 113 -4.39 4.06 -19.46
C ASP A 113 -5.44 3.70 -18.41
N PHE A 114 -6.69 4.01 -18.73
CA PHE A 114 -7.82 3.74 -17.83
C PHE A 114 -8.07 2.23 -17.63
N ALA A 115 -7.85 1.40 -18.65
CA ALA A 115 -8.02 -0.05 -18.56
C ALA A 115 -6.99 -0.64 -17.59
N LEU A 116 -5.74 -0.24 -17.71
CA LEU A 116 -4.67 -0.66 -16.82
C LEU A 116 -4.89 -0.17 -15.37
N ALA A 117 -5.40 1.06 -15.18
CA ALA A 117 -5.76 1.54 -13.86
C ALA A 117 -6.89 0.72 -13.23
N ARG A 118 -7.85 0.26 -14.03
CA ARG A 118 -8.92 -0.64 -13.58
C ARG A 118 -8.36 -2.02 -13.20
N ASP A 119 -7.45 -2.57 -13.97
CA ASP A 119 -6.79 -3.84 -13.67
C ASP A 119 -6.01 -3.76 -12.36
N TRP A 120 -5.27 -2.68 -12.14
CA TRP A 120 -4.62 -2.39 -10.86
C TRP A 120 -5.61 -2.29 -9.71
N ARG A 121 -6.77 -1.68 -9.92
CA ARG A 121 -7.82 -1.56 -8.89
C ARG A 121 -8.34 -2.93 -8.47
N PHE A 122 -8.59 -3.83 -9.42
CA PHE A 122 -9.09 -5.17 -9.12
C PHE A 122 -8.00 -6.05 -8.51
N PHE A 123 -6.78 -5.98 -9.01
CA PHE A 123 -5.66 -6.70 -8.42
C PHE A 123 -5.41 -6.26 -6.96
N THR A 124 -5.35 -4.97 -6.69
CA THR A 124 -5.12 -4.48 -5.32
C THR A 124 -6.28 -4.79 -4.39
N ARG A 125 -7.52 -4.83 -4.88
CA ARG A 125 -8.69 -5.31 -4.14
C ARG A 125 -8.48 -6.74 -3.67
N GLU A 126 -8.26 -7.65 -4.61
CA GLU A 126 -8.04 -9.07 -4.32
C GLU A 126 -6.86 -9.27 -3.35
N LEU A 127 -5.74 -8.60 -3.61
CA LEU A 127 -4.55 -8.66 -2.77
C LEU A 127 -4.85 -8.29 -1.32
N PHE A 128 -5.43 -7.11 -1.10
CA PHE A 128 -5.62 -6.61 0.27
C PHE A 128 -6.75 -7.29 1.01
N GLU A 129 -7.83 -7.67 0.33
CA GLU A 129 -8.90 -8.47 0.95
C GLU A 129 -8.36 -9.83 1.38
N THR A 130 -7.66 -10.54 0.50
CA THR A 130 -7.02 -11.82 0.84
C THR A 130 -6.01 -11.68 1.97
N ALA A 131 -5.20 -10.61 1.96
CA ALA A 131 -4.26 -10.35 3.05
C ALA A 131 -4.99 -10.17 4.38
N PHE A 132 -6.04 -9.37 4.43
CA PHE A 132 -6.79 -9.11 5.67
C PHE A 132 -7.54 -10.35 6.16
N GLU A 133 -8.11 -11.17 5.26
CA GLU A 133 -8.69 -12.47 5.60
C GLU A 133 -7.67 -13.44 6.20
N LYS A 134 -6.40 -13.31 5.82
CA LYS A 134 -5.26 -14.08 6.35
C LYS A 134 -4.58 -13.41 7.56
N ASN A 135 -5.23 -12.45 8.22
CA ASN A 135 -4.73 -11.73 9.38
C ASN A 135 -3.43 -10.91 9.14
N PHE A 136 -3.20 -10.46 7.92
CA PHE A 136 -2.20 -9.43 7.68
C PHE A 136 -2.74 -8.05 8.04
N ILE A 137 -1.84 -7.18 8.46
CA ILE A 137 -2.11 -5.77 8.80
C ILE A 137 -1.18 -4.92 7.95
N VAL A 138 -1.70 -3.88 7.32
CA VAL A 138 -0.85 -2.83 6.72
C VAL A 138 -0.29 -1.99 7.86
N THR A 139 1.01 -2.09 8.06
CA THR A 139 1.71 -1.45 9.19
C THR A 139 2.64 -0.31 8.78
N ASP A 140 3.10 -0.26 7.54
CA ASP A 140 3.93 0.86 7.09
C ASP A 140 3.76 1.12 5.58
N PHE A 141 4.30 2.24 5.12
CA PHE A 141 4.33 2.61 3.72
C PHE A 141 5.67 3.26 3.37
N VAL A 142 6.33 2.72 2.37
CA VAL A 142 7.57 3.26 1.83
C VAL A 142 7.27 4.02 0.55
N PHE A 143 7.71 5.27 0.49
CA PHE A 143 7.71 6.05 -0.74
C PHE A 143 9.15 6.41 -1.11
N ASP A 144 9.57 5.97 -2.30
CA ASP A 144 10.88 6.32 -2.86
C ASP A 144 10.67 7.23 -4.07
N PRO A 145 11.08 8.50 -3.97
CA PRO A 145 10.91 9.47 -5.07
C PRO A 145 11.91 9.30 -6.21
N ASN A 146 12.67 8.20 -6.26
CA ASN A 146 13.78 7.94 -7.17
C ASN A 146 13.62 8.65 -8.53
N ASN A 147 14.64 9.43 -8.92
CA ASN A 147 14.62 10.37 -10.06
C ASN A 147 14.06 9.75 -11.35
N GLY A 148 12.78 10.01 -11.63
CA GLY A 148 12.08 9.58 -12.83
C GLY A 148 11.26 8.29 -12.72
N ASN A 149 11.39 7.51 -11.67
CA ASN A 149 10.57 6.31 -11.44
C ASN A 149 10.22 6.16 -9.94
N PRO A 150 9.28 6.95 -9.41
CA PRO A 150 8.90 6.88 -8.02
C PRO A 150 8.22 5.54 -7.71
N ARG A 151 8.48 5.01 -6.51
CA ARG A 151 7.94 3.73 -6.05
C ARG A 151 7.16 3.90 -4.75
N GLY A 152 6.06 3.17 -4.63
CA GLY A 152 5.23 3.13 -3.44
C GLY A 152 4.96 1.70 -3.01
N LEU A 153 5.33 1.34 -1.77
CA LEU A 153 5.18 -0.01 -1.26
C LEU A 153 4.47 0.01 0.09
N TYR A 154 3.41 -0.79 0.21
CA TYR A 154 2.82 -1.11 1.50
C TYR A 154 3.61 -2.23 2.17
N ILE A 155 3.84 -2.10 3.47
CA ILE A 155 4.36 -3.17 4.32
C ILE A 155 3.18 -3.80 5.04
N LEU A 156 3.02 -5.11 4.86
CA LEU A 156 2.03 -5.91 5.56
C LEU A 156 2.75 -6.89 6.47
N THR A 157 2.28 -6.98 7.71
CA THR A 157 2.79 -7.93 8.70
C THR A 157 1.68 -8.88 9.11
N HIS A 158 2.03 -10.17 9.25
CA HIS A 158 1.10 -11.22 9.66
C HIS A 158 1.29 -11.57 11.13
N GLY A 159 0.19 -11.81 11.80
CA GLY A 159 0.18 -12.51 13.08
C GLY A 159 -0.09 -11.65 14.28
N GLU A 160 0.09 -12.30 15.42
CA GLU A 160 -0.21 -11.84 16.77
C GLU A 160 0.79 -10.80 17.30
N SER A 161 1.74 -10.35 16.45
CA SER A 161 2.65 -9.31 16.84
C SER A 161 1.82 -8.07 17.13
N THR A 162 1.79 -7.70 18.37
CA THR A 162 1.25 -6.40 18.77
C THR A 162 2.02 -5.33 18.02
N LEU A 163 1.36 -4.25 17.62
CA LEU A 163 2.00 -3.13 16.90
C LEU A 163 3.15 -2.52 17.72
N ASP A 164 3.35 -2.98 18.91
CA ASP A 164 4.39 -2.58 19.87
C ASP A 164 5.68 -3.40 19.70
N GLU A 165 5.62 -4.60 19.11
CA GLU A 165 6.78 -5.52 18.98
C GLU A 165 7.72 -5.17 17.79
N PHE A 166 7.30 -4.28 16.91
CA PHE A 166 8.10 -3.85 15.75
C PHE A 166 8.87 -2.55 15.97
N GLU A 167 9.16 -2.26 17.20
CA GLU A 167 9.82 -1.02 17.56
C GLU A 167 11.19 -1.21 18.19
#